data_bc2f29677fe45e6d6c06b45761868ee7
#
_entry.id   bc2f29677fe45e6d6c06b45761868ee7
#
_cell.length_a   1.000
_cell.length_b   1.000
_cell.length_c   1.000
_cell.angle_alpha   90.00
_cell.angle_beta   90.00
_cell.angle_gamma   90.00
#
_symmetry.space_group_name_H-M   'P 1'
#
loop_
_entity.id
_entity.type
_entity.pdbx_description
1 polymer ?
#
loop_
_entity_poly.entity_id
_entity_poly.type
_entity_poly.pdbx_seq_one_letter_code
_entity_poly.pdbx_strand_id
1 'polypeptide(L)'
;MVETIAADEFRDRIDERRRGERSFAVVDTRPEESFAGWRVADAVHYFYKPFHEFDVDDFERETGLSPDDSVITLCAKGKASDDFAAELDAAGYEDVTVVADGMRGWSAVYDSTEVPLGDRPDAAPPLDLVQVQRRAKGCLGYLVVGGREPGDADHVPADRSDARDGPDRVAVAIDVSRHGDEWVEAAAERGASIAAVVDTHVHADHLSGGRALADDLGVPYYLPAAAAARDVASEFEPIERNETLDAGGVDLKALATPGHTDDGASYLVGDAAVLTGDTLFTDSVGRTELQFSADDGGEGGADGGGVSDGGAAGAARRLYDSLHGTLLAQPDGVVVCPGHFAVANDGSTGEVEPGEPVFTTVGAARGEIDVLGLDADDFVERITRTLPEKPPNYESVIAANRGVESPADETAAIELELGPNRCAAEPDAGSPADDD
;
A
#
# COMPACT_ATOMS: atom_id res chain seq x y z
N MET A 1 31.34 20.29 -2.21
CA MET A 1 31.02 19.38 -3.37
C MET A 1 29.68 18.71 -3.04
N VAL A 2 28.69 18.91 -3.87
CA VAL A 2 27.35 18.34 -3.68
C VAL A 2 27.40 16.82 -3.77
N GLU A 3 26.83 16.12 -2.79
CA GLU A 3 26.66 14.67 -2.77
C GLU A 3 25.31 14.32 -3.44
N THR A 4 25.24 13.20 -4.15
CA THR A 4 23.99 12.66 -4.67
C THR A 4 23.77 11.27 -4.09
N ILE A 5 22.59 11.02 -3.49
CA ILE A 5 22.22 9.76 -2.85
C ILE A 5 21.02 9.13 -3.53
N ALA A 6 20.92 7.79 -3.48
CA ALA A 6 19.75 7.05 -3.92
C ALA A 6 18.58 7.26 -2.95
N ALA A 7 17.37 6.94 -3.39
CA ALA A 7 16.16 7.08 -2.57
C ALA A 7 16.19 6.16 -1.32
N ASP A 8 16.81 4.96 -1.43
CA ASP A 8 16.96 4.06 -0.28
C ASP A 8 17.93 4.62 0.77
N GLU A 9 19.05 5.22 0.34
CA GLU A 9 19.95 5.90 1.28
C GLU A 9 19.25 7.10 1.92
N PHE A 10 18.41 7.81 1.17
CA PHE A 10 17.59 8.89 1.72
C PHE A 10 16.61 8.38 2.76
N ARG A 11 15.96 7.22 2.53
CA ARG A 11 15.13 6.53 3.53
C ARG A 11 15.91 6.28 4.82
N ASP A 12 17.10 5.71 4.72
CA ASP A 12 17.95 5.38 5.87
C ASP A 12 18.30 6.64 6.67
N ARG A 13 18.63 7.76 5.97
CA ARG A 13 18.88 9.06 6.60
C ARG A 13 17.63 9.65 7.28
N ILE A 14 16.44 9.49 6.69
CA ILE A 14 15.17 9.89 7.33
C ILE A 14 14.96 9.10 8.63
N ASP A 15 15.22 7.81 8.64
CA ASP A 15 15.09 6.97 9.82
C ASP A 15 16.13 7.33 10.90
N GLU A 16 17.40 7.60 10.51
CA GLU A 16 18.41 8.16 11.43
C GLU A 16 17.94 9.49 12.05
N ARG A 17 17.33 10.38 11.24
CA ARG A 17 16.77 11.65 11.73
C ARG A 17 15.64 11.43 12.74
N ARG A 18 14.73 10.50 12.47
CA ARG A 18 13.64 10.14 13.39
C ARG A 18 14.16 9.60 14.72
N ARG A 19 15.23 8.82 14.70
CA ARG A 19 15.90 8.33 15.93
C ARG A 19 16.77 9.37 16.62
N GLY A 20 16.90 10.58 16.07
CA GLY A 20 17.75 11.64 16.60
C GLY A 20 19.26 11.41 16.43
N GLU A 21 19.65 10.49 15.54
CA GLU A 21 21.05 10.13 15.24
C GLU A 21 21.67 11.09 14.21
N ARG A 22 20.84 11.78 13.44
CA ARG A 22 21.23 12.75 12.40
C ARG A 22 20.29 13.95 12.43
N SER A 23 20.80 15.13 12.03
CA SER A 23 20.00 16.35 11.87
C SER A 23 20.24 16.93 10.48
N PHE A 24 19.17 17.19 9.72
CA PHE A 24 19.18 17.86 8.44
C PHE A 24 17.78 18.37 8.09
N ALA A 25 17.72 19.36 7.22
CA ALA A 25 16.48 19.83 6.61
C ALA A 25 16.29 19.19 5.22
N VAL A 26 15.06 18.83 4.90
CA VAL A 26 14.67 18.43 3.54
C VAL A 26 14.03 19.65 2.88
N VAL A 27 14.58 20.10 1.73
CA VAL A 27 14.04 21.20 0.96
C VAL A 27 13.42 20.68 -0.33
N ASP A 28 12.10 20.81 -0.45
CA ASP A 28 11.35 20.44 -1.65
C ASP A 28 11.20 21.64 -2.57
N THR A 29 11.74 21.52 -3.77
CA THR A 29 11.80 22.62 -4.75
C THR A 29 10.67 22.61 -5.78
N ARG A 30 9.66 21.72 -5.61
CA ARG A 30 8.54 21.61 -6.54
C ARG A 30 7.57 22.80 -6.44
N PRO A 31 6.68 22.99 -7.44
CA PRO A 31 5.59 23.94 -7.32
C PRO A 31 4.73 23.72 -6.07
N GLU A 32 4.18 24.80 -5.51
CA GLU A 32 3.33 24.78 -4.31
C GLU A 32 2.21 23.73 -4.37
N GLU A 33 1.51 23.63 -5.51
CA GLU A 33 0.43 22.65 -5.70
C GLU A 33 0.94 21.21 -5.55
N SER A 34 2.12 20.90 -6.11
CA SER A 34 2.73 19.55 -6.00
C SER A 34 3.21 19.26 -4.59
N PHE A 35 3.75 20.26 -3.91
CA PHE A 35 4.19 20.17 -2.52
C PHE A 35 3.00 20.00 -1.55
N ALA A 36 1.94 20.79 -1.74
CA ALA A 36 0.73 20.67 -0.93
C ALA A 36 -0.01 19.34 -1.15
N GLY A 37 0.02 18.84 -2.38
CA GLY A 37 -0.66 17.58 -2.73
C GLY A 37 0.00 16.33 -2.12
N TRP A 38 1.33 16.33 -2.02
CA TRP A 38 2.07 15.20 -1.42
C TRP A 38 3.56 15.51 -1.28
N ARG A 39 4.15 15.25 -0.12
CA ARG A 39 5.56 15.53 0.18
C ARG A 39 6.18 14.54 1.16
N VAL A 40 7.48 14.62 1.34
CA VAL A 40 8.18 13.96 2.45
C VAL A 40 7.83 14.67 3.76
N ALA A 41 7.62 13.93 4.83
CA ALA A 41 7.31 14.49 6.14
C ALA A 41 8.38 15.49 6.61
N ASP A 42 7.93 16.59 7.18
CA ASP A 42 8.77 17.72 7.68
C ASP A 42 9.62 18.39 6.59
N ALA A 43 9.30 18.20 5.31
CA ALA A 43 9.98 18.92 4.24
C ALA A 43 9.61 20.41 4.26
N VAL A 44 10.60 21.26 4.07
CA VAL A 44 10.45 22.71 3.90
C VAL A 44 10.26 23.01 2.41
N HIS A 45 9.29 23.86 2.10
CA HIS A 45 9.04 24.27 0.72
C HIS A 45 9.90 25.47 0.34
N TYR A 46 10.59 25.37 -0.79
CA TYR A 46 11.21 26.50 -1.47
C TYR A 46 11.18 26.28 -2.98
N PHE A 47 10.29 26.98 -3.68
CA PHE A 47 10.11 26.80 -5.10
C PHE A 47 11.32 27.26 -5.90
N TYR A 48 11.95 26.35 -6.66
CA TYR A 48 13.07 26.63 -7.55
C TYR A 48 12.85 26.08 -8.95
N LYS A 49 13.20 26.89 -9.94
CA LYS A 49 13.30 26.45 -11.34
C LYS A 49 14.67 26.79 -11.89
N PRO A 50 15.32 25.86 -12.63
CA PRO A 50 16.51 26.18 -13.40
C PRO A 50 16.31 27.43 -14.26
N PHE A 51 17.33 28.27 -14.36
CA PHE A 51 17.35 29.56 -15.10
C PHE A 51 16.60 30.71 -14.42
N HIS A 52 16.05 30.53 -13.24
CA HIS A 52 15.62 31.65 -12.39
C HIS A 52 16.79 32.12 -11.54
N GLU A 53 16.85 33.41 -11.28
CA GLU A 53 17.85 33.99 -10.39
C GLU A 53 17.57 33.47 -8.96
N PHE A 54 18.60 32.86 -8.35
CA PHE A 54 18.54 32.40 -6.96
C PHE A 54 19.02 33.51 -6.04
N ASP A 55 18.27 33.83 -5.01
CA ASP A 55 18.61 34.79 -3.98
C ASP A 55 18.71 34.07 -2.62
N VAL A 56 19.94 33.96 -2.10
CA VAL A 56 20.19 33.27 -0.85
C VAL A 56 19.54 33.97 0.35
N ASP A 57 19.46 35.29 0.36
CA ASP A 57 18.82 36.07 1.46
C ASP A 57 17.30 35.76 1.48
N ASP A 58 16.66 35.59 0.33
CA ASP A 58 15.27 35.18 0.20
C ASP A 58 15.07 33.75 0.71
N PHE A 59 15.95 32.82 0.31
CA PHE A 59 15.92 31.42 0.76
C PHE A 59 16.04 31.34 2.28
N GLU A 60 17.05 31.96 2.86
CA GLU A 60 17.26 31.95 4.33
C GLU A 60 16.07 32.55 5.09
N ARG A 61 15.49 33.64 4.55
CA ARG A 61 14.30 34.27 5.16
C ARG A 61 13.06 33.36 5.10
N GLU A 62 12.83 32.67 3.99
CA GLU A 62 11.65 31.83 3.79
C GLU A 62 11.74 30.49 4.51
N THR A 63 12.92 29.89 4.55
CA THR A 63 13.14 28.57 5.14
C THR A 63 13.64 28.61 6.58
N GLY A 64 14.28 29.71 6.99
CA GLY A 64 14.97 29.78 8.27
C GLY A 64 16.28 29.02 8.33
N LEU A 65 16.75 28.49 7.20
CA LEU A 65 18.00 27.75 7.11
C LEU A 65 19.20 28.68 6.91
N SER A 66 20.38 28.25 7.28
CA SER A 66 21.64 28.98 7.21
C SER A 66 22.75 28.08 6.64
N PRO A 67 23.90 28.64 6.22
CA PRO A 67 25.03 27.86 5.67
C PRO A 67 25.58 26.77 6.60
N ASP A 68 25.32 26.86 7.92
CA ASP A 68 25.74 25.88 8.91
C ASP A 68 24.79 24.64 8.98
N ASP A 69 23.63 24.71 8.32
CA ASP A 69 22.66 23.62 8.31
C ASP A 69 22.97 22.57 7.23
N SER A 70 22.75 21.30 7.56
CA SER A 70 22.77 20.21 6.60
C SER A 70 21.47 20.20 5.80
N VAL A 71 21.56 20.23 4.48
CA VAL A 71 20.40 20.36 3.59
C VAL A 71 20.35 19.20 2.60
N ILE A 72 19.21 18.52 2.53
CA ILE A 72 18.92 17.54 1.49
C ILE A 72 17.88 18.13 0.54
N THR A 73 18.22 18.26 -0.72
CA THR A 73 17.34 18.86 -1.73
C THR A 73 16.57 17.81 -2.52
N LEU A 74 15.31 18.10 -2.80
CA LEU A 74 14.37 17.20 -3.47
C LEU A 74 13.55 17.97 -4.51
N CYS A 75 13.31 17.35 -5.67
CA CYS A 75 12.35 17.83 -6.66
C CYS A 75 11.55 16.65 -7.25
N ALA A 76 10.83 16.85 -8.35
CA ALA A 76 10.06 15.76 -8.95
C ALA A 76 10.92 14.61 -9.51
N LYS A 77 12.09 14.93 -10.11
CA LYS A 77 12.89 14.02 -10.95
C LYS A 77 14.40 14.12 -10.71
N GLY A 78 14.85 14.76 -9.63
CA GLY A 78 16.27 14.97 -9.30
C GLY A 78 16.92 16.19 -9.97
N LYS A 79 16.58 16.54 -11.22
CA LYS A 79 17.30 17.52 -12.01
C LYS A 79 17.27 18.95 -11.51
N ALA A 80 16.12 19.45 -11.08
CA ALA A 80 16.01 20.82 -10.55
C ALA A 80 16.68 20.97 -9.18
N SER A 81 16.66 19.91 -8.37
CA SER A 81 17.38 19.84 -7.11
C SER A 81 18.90 19.78 -7.26
N ASP A 82 19.43 19.18 -8.33
CA ASP A 82 20.86 19.24 -8.66
C ASP A 82 21.32 20.68 -8.92
N ASP A 83 20.60 21.41 -9.79
CA ASP A 83 20.91 22.81 -10.09
C ASP A 83 20.77 23.69 -8.83
N PHE A 84 19.75 23.46 -8.01
CA PHE A 84 19.53 24.19 -6.76
C PHE A 84 20.60 23.91 -5.70
N ALA A 85 21.03 22.66 -5.57
CA ALA A 85 22.12 22.29 -4.66
C ALA A 85 23.46 22.94 -5.05
N ALA A 86 23.72 23.14 -6.36
CA ALA A 86 24.89 23.88 -6.83
C ALA A 86 24.82 25.37 -6.46
N GLU A 87 23.64 25.99 -6.48
CA GLU A 87 23.46 27.37 -6.00
C GLU A 87 23.71 27.51 -4.50
N LEU A 88 23.24 26.51 -3.70
CA LEU A 88 23.50 26.48 -2.25
C LEU A 88 25.01 26.29 -1.94
N ASP A 89 25.71 25.37 -2.64
CA ASP A 89 27.17 25.19 -2.52
C ASP A 89 27.90 26.52 -2.85
N ALA A 90 27.48 27.21 -3.91
CA ALA A 90 28.03 28.51 -4.30
C ALA A 90 27.73 29.62 -3.29
N ALA A 91 26.60 29.55 -2.57
CA ALA A 91 26.22 30.47 -1.49
C ALA A 91 26.91 30.16 -0.15
N GLY A 92 27.68 29.07 -0.06
CA GLY A 92 28.50 28.73 1.10
C GLY A 92 27.92 27.69 2.04
N TYR A 93 26.84 26.97 1.64
CA TYR A 93 26.34 25.79 2.36
C TYR A 93 27.35 24.65 2.21
N GLU A 94 27.89 24.13 3.31
CA GLU A 94 28.99 23.15 3.28
C GLU A 94 28.47 21.69 3.14
N ASP A 95 27.26 21.41 3.61
CA ASP A 95 26.64 20.06 3.65
C ASP A 95 25.33 20.06 2.86
N VAL A 96 25.44 19.86 1.54
CA VAL A 96 24.32 19.80 0.62
C VAL A 96 24.29 18.47 -0.09
N THR A 97 23.16 17.79 0.00
CA THR A 97 22.90 16.48 -0.61
C THR A 97 21.70 16.56 -1.56
N VAL A 98 21.71 15.81 -2.64
CA VAL A 98 20.60 15.70 -3.59
C VAL A 98 20.03 14.28 -3.55
N VAL A 99 18.72 14.13 -3.55
CA VAL A 99 18.06 12.83 -3.75
C VAL A 99 17.92 12.56 -5.26
N ALA A 100 18.60 11.52 -5.75
CA ALA A 100 18.46 11.06 -7.13
C ALA A 100 16.98 10.73 -7.42
N ASP A 101 16.52 11.07 -8.63
CA ASP A 101 15.14 10.88 -9.09
C ASP A 101 14.06 11.57 -8.23
N GLY A 102 14.44 12.29 -7.17
CA GLY A 102 13.55 13.10 -6.34
C GLY A 102 12.33 12.33 -5.81
N MET A 103 11.13 12.93 -5.91
CA MET A 103 9.89 12.30 -5.46
C MET A 103 9.52 11.03 -6.25
N ARG A 104 10.00 10.87 -7.47
CA ARG A 104 9.81 9.60 -8.21
C ARG A 104 10.60 8.48 -7.56
N GLY A 105 11.87 8.71 -7.21
CA GLY A 105 12.66 7.76 -6.44
C GLY A 105 12.02 7.47 -5.09
N TRP A 106 11.60 8.52 -4.36
CA TRP A 106 10.91 8.35 -3.08
C TRP A 106 9.63 7.51 -3.18
N SER A 107 8.87 7.63 -4.27
CA SER A 107 7.64 6.83 -4.49
C SER A 107 7.90 5.34 -4.68
N ALA A 108 9.14 4.95 -4.95
CA ALA A 108 9.58 3.58 -5.19
C ALA A 108 10.40 2.99 -4.02
N VAL A 109 10.39 3.64 -2.85
CA VAL A 109 11.08 3.13 -1.65
C VAL A 109 10.21 2.10 -0.95
N TYR A 110 10.80 0.95 -0.66
CA TYR A 110 10.16 -0.15 0.05
C TYR A 110 10.89 -0.50 1.33
N ASP A 111 10.14 -1.05 2.28
CA ASP A 111 10.61 -1.71 3.48
C ASP A 111 10.07 -3.13 3.51
N SER A 112 10.86 -4.06 4.04
CA SER A 112 10.44 -5.44 4.26
C SER A 112 10.55 -5.75 5.75
N THR A 113 9.45 -6.16 6.38
CA THR A 113 9.40 -6.44 7.81
C THR A 113 8.57 -7.70 8.10
N GLU A 114 8.87 -8.38 9.19
CA GLU A 114 8.16 -9.59 9.59
C GLU A 114 6.97 -9.25 10.49
N VAL A 115 5.79 -9.79 10.16
CA VAL A 115 4.59 -9.66 10.99
C VAL A 115 4.58 -10.78 12.03
N PRO A 116 4.52 -10.46 13.34
CA PRO A 116 4.48 -11.47 14.38
C PRO A 116 3.14 -12.22 14.38
N LEU A 117 3.19 -13.54 14.23
CA LEU A 117 2.01 -14.40 14.18
C LEU A 117 1.53 -14.93 15.55
N GLY A 118 2.08 -14.37 16.63
CA GLY A 118 1.76 -14.81 17.99
C GLY A 118 2.25 -16.23 18.31
N ASP A 119 1.74 -16.79 19.42
CA ASP A 119 2.09 -18.15 19.85
C ASP A 119 1.37 -19.17 18.98
N ARG A 120 2.11 -19.89 18.13
CA ARG A 120 1.59 -21.00 17.33
C ARG A 120 1.90 -22.33 18.02
N PRO A 121 1.04 -23.37 17.82
CA PRO A 121 1.35 -24.71 18.33
C PRO A 121 2.71 -25.19 17.81
N ASP A 122 3.51 -25.84 18.67
CA ASP A 122 4.83 -26.40 18.30
C ASP A 122 4.77 -27.38 17.11
N ALA A 123 3.61 -27.98 16.87
CA ALA A 123 3.38 -28.90 15.74
C ALA A 123 2.90 -28.21 14.45
N ALA A 124 2.69 -26.89 14.46
CA ALA A 124 2.32 -26.15 13.26
C ALA A 124 3.54 -26.04 12.32
N PRO A 125 3.35 -26.18 10.98
CA PRO A 125 4.45 -25.99 10.04
C PRO A 125 5.07 -24.60 10.17
N PRO A 126 6.38 -24.45 9.94
CA PRO A 126 7.02 -23.15 9.93
C PRO A 126 6.33 -22.22 8.92
N LEU A 127 6.00 -21.03 9.36
CA LEU A 127 5.32 -20.03 8.55
C LEU A 127 5.87 -18.66 8.93
N ASP A 128 6.43 -17.94 7.95
CA ASP A 128 6.78 -16.53 8.12
C ASP A 128 5.80 -15.69 7.29
N LEU A 129 5.36 -14.59 7.86
CA LEU A 129 4.56 -13.58 7.17
C LEU A 129 5.38 -12.30 7.08
N VAL A 130 5.74 -11.94 5.87
CA VAL A 130 6.52 -10.75 5.57
C VAL A 130 5.62 -9.70 4.95
N GLN A 131 5.68 -8.50 5.48
CA GLN A 131 4.99 -7.34 4.94
C GLN A 131 5.99 -6.52 4.12
N VAL A 132 5.66 -6.27 2.85
CA VAL A 132 6.41 -5.40 1.94
C VAL A 132 5.66 -4.08 1.86
N GLN A 133 6.27 -3.03 2.39
CA GLN A 133 5.66 -1.72 2.58
C GLN A 133 6.16 -0.75 1.53
N ARG A 134 5.30 -0.15 0.73
CA ARG A 134 5.62 1.01 -0.10
C ARG A 134 5.47 2.27 0.72
N ARG A 135 6.54 2.64 1.43
CA ARG A 135 6.59 3.67 2.48
C ARG A 135 5.89 4.97 2.10
N ALA A 136 6.19 5.51 0.94
CA ALA A 136 5.72 6.83 0.52
C ALA A 136 4.23 6.87 0.16
N LYS A 137 3.60 5.71 -0.07
CA LYS A 137 2.18 5.59 -0.42
C LYS A 137 1.35 4.92 0.66
N GLY A 138 1.98 4.16 1.55
CA GLY A 138 1.30 3.36 2.55
C GLY A 138 0.71 2.05 2.01
N CYS A 139 1.05 1.61 0.77
CA CYS A 139 0.59 0.32 0.26
C CYS A 139 1.34 -0.82 0.94
N LEU A 140 0.61 -1.87 1.29
CA LEU A 140 1.12 -3.06 1.95
C LEU A 140 0.81 -4.29 1.10
N GLY A 141 1.85 -4.97 0.67
CA GLY A 141 1.73 -6.30 0.12
C GLY A 141 2.41 -7.32 1.02
N TYR A 142 2.26 -8.59 0.72
CA TYR A 142 2.72 -9.64 1.62
C TYR A 142 3.45 -10.75 0.89
N LEU A 143 4.28 -11.44 1.67
CA LEU A 143 4.90 -12.69 1.28
C LEU A 143 4.63 -13.70 2.40
N VAL A 144 3.84 -14.73 2.08
CA VAL A 144 3.60 -15.86 2.99
C VAL A 144 4.60 -16.95 2.64
N VAL A 145 5.52 -17.26 3.57
CA VAL A 145 6.61 -18.20 3.35
C VAL A 145 6.39 -19.45 4.19
N GLY A 146 6.14 -20.59 3.53
CA GLY A 146 6.00 -21.89 4.15
C GLY A 146 7.30 -22.69 4.14
N GLY A 147 7.46 -23.58 5.13
CA GLY A 147 8.49 -24.61 5.12
C GLY A 147 8.02 -25.84 4.34
N ARG A 148 8.94 -26.50 3.63
CA ARG A 148 8.68 -27.83 3.08
C ARG A 148 8.80 -28.85 4.23
N GLU A 149 7.82 -29.71 4.41
CA GLU A 149 7.98 -30.88 5.27
C GLU A 149 9.09 -31.77 4.70
N PRO A 150 10.10 -32.18 5.50
CA PRO A 150 11.07 -33.17 5.05
C PRO A 150 10.38 -34.51 4.78
N GLY A 151 9.98 -34.75 3.55
CA GLY A 151 9.29 -35.99 3.16
C GLY A 151 8.26 -35.87 2.05
N ASP A 152 7.77 -34.65 1.76
CA ASP A 152 6.78 -34.40 0.69
C ASP A 152 7.43 -34.28 -0.71
N ALA A 153 8.34 -35.20 -1.02
CA ALA A 153 8.94 -35.31 -2.35
C ALA A 153 7.96 -35.83 -3.43
N ASP A 154 6.75 -36.23 -3.05
CA ASP A 154 5.81 -36.95 -3.93
C ASP A 154 4.82 -36.05 -4.70
N HIS A 155 4.81 -34.73 -4.46
CA HIS A 155 3.91 -33.76 -5.15
C HIS A 155 4.65 -32.70 -5.99
N VAL A 156 5.85 -33.02 -6.48
CA VAL A 156 6.46 -32.21 -7.55
C VAL A 156 5.81 -32.62 -8.86
N PRO A 157 5.20 -31.69 -9.64
CA PRO A 157 4.82 -32.00 -11.01
C PRO A 157 6.02 -32.61 -11.72
N ALA A 158 5.81 -33.75 -12.42
CA ALA A 158 6.85 -34.59 -12.99
C ALA A 158 7.81 -33.87 -13.99
N ASP A 159 7.59 -32.60 -14.25
CA ASP A 159 8.35 -31.74 -15.17
C ASP A 159 9.50 -30.95 -14.49
N ARG A 160 9.60 -30.98 -13.16
CA ARG A 160 10.68 -30.32 -12.40
C ARG A 160 11.68 -31.28 -11.74
N SER A 161 11.90 -32.44 -12.34
CA SER A 161 12.77 -33.49 -11.77
C SER A 161 14.27 -33.13 -11.71
N ASP A 162 14.70 -31.98 -12.27
CA ASP A 162 16.12 -31.59 -12.31
C ASP A 162 16.50 -30.54 -11.24
N ALA A 163 15.56 -30.02 -10.44
CA ALA A 163 15.81 -29.01 -9.42
C ALA A 163 16.11 -29.63 -8.05
N ARG A 164 17.26 -30.35 -7.92
CA ARG A 164 17.77 -30.81 -6.61
C ARG A 164 18.52 -29.74 -5.81
N ASP A 165 18.67 -28.52 -6.35
CA ASP A 165 19.36 -27.38 -5.74
C ASP A 165 18.46 -26.12 -5.59
N GLY A 166 17.14 -26.27 -5.61
CA GLY A 166 16.20 -25.16 -5.37
C GLY A 166 16.04 -24.85 -3.87
N PRO A 167 15.56 -23.65 -3.51
CA PRO A 167 15.31 -23.31 -2.12
C PRO A 167 14.32 -24.27 -1.47
N ASP A 168 14.59 -24.64 -0.21
CA ASP A 168 13.78 -25.59 0.56
C ASP A 168 12.43 -25.00 1.00
N ARG A 169 12.20 -23.70 0.76
CA ARG A 169 10.99 -22.96 1.16
C ARG A 169 10.24 -22.42 -0.05
N VAL A 170 8.93 -22.34 0.11
CA VAL A 170 8.01 -21.81 -0.91
C VAL A 170 7.31 -20.59 -0.38
N ALA A 171 7.08 -19.61 -1.23
CA ALA A 171 6.36 -18.40 -0.91
C ALA A 171 5.18 -18.16 -1.85
N VAL A 172 4.16 -17.49 -1.33
CA VAL A 172 3.08 -16.87 -2.12
C VAL A 172 3.19 -15.36 -1.94
N ALA A 173 3.22 -14.63 -3.05
CA ALA A 173 3.23 -13.17 -3.06
C ALA A 173 1.80 -12.64 -3.18
N ILE A 174 1.43 -11.68 -2.34
CA ILE A 174 0.07 -11.13 -2.26
C ILE A 174 0.14 -9.61 -2.42
N ASP A 175 -0.79 -9.05 -3.22
CA ASP A 175 -0.94 -7.61 -3.51
C ASP A 175 0.40 -6.98 -3.93
N VAL A 176 1.01 -7.60 -4.93
CA VAL A 176 2.30 -7.16 -5.46
C VAL A 176 2.12 -5.84 -6.19
N SER A 177 2.81 -4.80 -5.73
CA SER A 177 2.83 -3.54 -6.44
C SER A 177 3.70 -3.63 -7.70
N ARG A 178 3.76 -2.58 -8.47
CA ARG A 178 4.48 -2.49 -9.74
C ARG A 178 5.99 -2.87 -9.68
N HIS A 179 6.61 -2.84 -8.51
CA HIS A 179 8.01 -3.22 -8.26
C HIS A 179 8.11 -4.65 -7.70
N GLY A 180 7.77 -5.64 -8.51
CA GLY A 180 7.74 -7.06 -8.10
C GLY A 180 9.07 -7.65 -7.66
N ASP A 181 10.20 -7.04 -8.04
CA ASP A 181 11.55 -7.37 -7.59
C ASP A 181 11.71 -7.29 -6.06
N GLU A 182 11.03 -6.39 -5.39
CA GLU A 182 11.02 -6.30 -3.92
C GLU A 182 10.51 -7.59 -3.26
N TRP A 183 9.48 -8.24 -3.84
CA TRP A 183 8.99 -9.54 -3.36
C TRP A 183 9.98 -10.68 -3.66
N VAL A 184 10.66 -10.61 -4.81
CA VAL A 184 11.70 -11.59 -5.15
C VAL A 184 12.88 -11.49 -4.19
N GLU A 185 13.33 -10.29 -3.84
CA GLU A 185 14.40 -10.07 -2.87
C GLU A 185 13.98 -10.52 -1.48
N ALA A 186 12.79 -10.14 -1.01
CA ALA A 186 12.24 -10.58 0.27
C ALA A 186 12.12 -12.11 0.38
N ALA A 187 11.75 -12.80 -0.70
CA ALA A 187 11.71 -14.25 -0.76
C ALA A 187 13.12 -14.86 -0.71
N ALA A 188 14.07 -14.30 -1.47
CA ALA A 188 15.45 -14.77 -1.53
C ALA A 188 16.16 -14.65 -0.17
N GLU A 189 15.95 -13.56 0.56
CA GLU A 189 16.47 -13.37 1.92
C GLU A 189 16.03 -14.47 2.89
N ARG A 190 14.86 -15.08 2.63
CA ARG A 190 14.30 -16.17 3.45
C ARG A 190 14.55 -17.56 2.88
N GLY A 191 15.37 -17.65 1.83
CA GLY A 191 15.69 -18.91 1.14
C GLY A 191 14.45 -19.55 0.50
N ALA A 192 13.49 -18.73 0.05
CA ALA A 192 12.25 -19.17 -0.56
C ALA A 192 12.20 -18.84 -2.07
N SER A 193 11.37 -19.58 -2.80
CA SER A 193 10.97 -19.24 -4.17
C SER A 193 9.48 -18.95 -4.22
N ILE A 194 9.08 -17.91 -4.95
CA ILE A 194 7.67 -17.59 -5.17
C ILE A 194 7.07 -18.66 -6.09
N ALA A 195 5.99 -19.30 -5.66
CA ALA A 195 5.27 -20.35 -6.38
C ALA A 195 3.92 -19.91 -6.93
N ALA A 196 3.38 -18.80 -6.40
CA ALA A 196 2.13 -18.22 -6.86
C ALA A 196 2.09 -16.72 -6.52
N VAL A 197 1.33 -15.97 -7.29
CA VAL A 197 1.02 -14.55 -7.04
C VAL A 197 -0.49 -14.39 -6.97
N VAL A 198 -0.96 -13.62 -6.00
CA VAL A 198 -2.39 -13.47 -5.69
C VAL A 198 -2.69 -12.01 -5.40
N ASP A 199 -3.74 -11.43 -5.98
CA ASP A 199 -4.24 -10.12 -5.55
C ASP A 199 -5.59 -10.28 -4.81
N THR A 200 -5.83 -9.42 -3.82
CA THR A 200 -7.09 -9.40 -3.03
C THR A 200 -8.26 -8.84 -3.82
N HIS A 201 -8.01 -7.97 -4.76
CA HIS A 201 -9.01 -7.30 -5.60
C HIS A 201 -8.35 -6.57 -6.78
N VAL A 202 -9.12 -6.01 -7.67
CA VAL A 202 -8.62 -5.08 -8.70
C VAL A 202 -8.38 -3.72 -8.06
N HIS A 203 -7.12 -3.39 -7.76
CA HIS A 203 -6.70 -2.16 -7.08
C HIS A 203 -7.07 -0.88 -7.83
N ALA A 204 -7.38 0.18 -7.09
CA ALA A 204 -7.78 1.48 -7.63
C ALA A 204 -6.77 2.61 -7.33
N ASP A 205 -5.83 2.40 -6.45
CA ASP A 205 -4.90 3.42 -5.94
C ASP A 205 -3.45 3.24 -6.42
N HIS A 206 -3.08 2.03 -6.83
CA HIS A 206 -1.76 1.71 -7.37
C HIS A 206 -1.82 0.66 -8.48
N LEU A 207 -0.77 0.63 -9.29
CA LEU A 207 -0.62 -0.39 -10.33
C LEU A 207 -0.17 -1.71 -9.72
N SER A 208 -0.93 -2.79 -9.95
CA SER A 208 -0.51 -4.14 -9.60
C SER A 208 0.64 -4.59 -10.51
N GLY A 209 1.70 -5.12 -9.90
CA GLY A 209 2.77 -5.86 -10.56
C GLY A 209 2.55 -7.36 -10.57
N GLY A 210 1.46 -7.84 -9.94
CA GLY A 210 1.23 -9.26 -9.70
C GLY A 210 1.24 -10.09 -10.97
N ARG A 211 0.55 -9.64 -12.01
CA ARG A 211 0.54 -10.32 -13.30
C ARG A 211 1.92 -10.37 -13.95
N ALA A 212 2.65 -9.25 -13.97
CA ALA A 212 3.98 -9.19 -14.58
C ALA A 212 4.96 -10.08 -13.82
N LEU A 213 4.94 -10.05 -12.50
CA LEU A 213 5.77 -10.91 -11.67
C LEU A 213 5.47 -12.40 -11.92
N ALA A 214 4.20 -12.77 -12.01
CA ALA A 214 3.80 -14.15 -12.28
C ALA A 214 4.29 -14.63 -13.65
N ASP A 215 4.16 -13.80 -14.69
CA ASP A 215 4.65 -14.09 -16.04
C ASP A 215 6.18 -14.22 -16.07
N ASP A 216 6.91 -13.33 -15.39
CA ASP A 216 8.38 -13.35 -15.33
C ASP A 216 8.92 -14.59 -14.60
N LEU A 217 8.23 -15.02 -13.54
CA LEU A 217 8.61 -16.23 -12.78
C LEU A 217 8.05 -17.53 -13.38
N GLY A 218 7.09 -17.44 -14.30
CA GLY A 218 6.40 -18.61 -14.88
C GLY A 218 5.54 -19.34 -13.86
N VAL A 219 4.91 -18.61 -12.93
CA VAL A 219 4.01 -19.14 -11.89
C VAL A 219 2.57 -18.66 -12.14
N PRO A 220 1.55 -19.31 -11.55
CA PRO A 220 0.18 -18.86 -11.70
C PRO A 220 -0.08 -17.52 -11.01
N TYR A 221 -0.97 -16.71 -11.63
CA TYR A 221 -1.51 -15.48 -11.10
C TYR A 221 -2.99 -15.68 -10.77
N TYR A 222 -3.37 -15.39 -9.52
CA TYR A 222 -4.73 -15.58 -9.03
C TYR A 222 -5.43 -14.25 -8.74
N LEU A 223 -6.70 -14.19 -9.10
CA LEU A 223 -7.66 -13.18 -8.63
C LEU A 223 -8.89 -13.87 -8.04
N PRO A 224 -9.65 -13.19 -7.16
CA PRO A 224 -10.96 -13.67 -6.75
C PRO A 224 -11.84 -13.93 -7.98
N ALA A 225 -12.58 -15.04 -8.00
CA ALA A 225 -13.42 -15.40 -9.14
C ALA A 225 -14.42 -14.29 -9.53
N ALA A 226 -14.83 -13.46 -8.56
CA ALA A 226 -15.69 -12.30 -8.80
C ALA A 226 -15.05 -11.22 -9.67
N ALA A 227 -13.72 -11.17 -9.81
CA ALA A 227 -13.02 -10.25 -10.72
C ALA A 227 -13.41 -10.45 -12.20
N ALA A 228 -13.86 -11.65 -12.57
CA ALA A 228 -14.40 -11.91 -13.92
C ALA A 228 -15.59 -11.00 -14.27
N ALA A 229 -16.39 -10.59 -13.29
CA ALA A 229 -17.51 -9.66 -13.48
C ALA A 229 -17.07 -8.19 -13.65
N ARG A 230 -15.80 -7.89 -13.41
CA ARG A 230 -15.21 -6.55 -13.59
C ARG A 230 -14.54 -6.37 -14.95
N ASP A 231 -14.83 -7.25 -15.92
CA ASP A 231 -14.26 -7.19 -17.28
C ASP A 231 -12.72 -7.14 -17.28
N VAL A 232 -12.07 -7.95 -16.43
CA VAL A 232 -10.62 -8.12 -16.46
C VAL A 232 -10.23 -8.78 -17.77
N ALA A 233 -9.41 -8.10 -18.57
CA ALA A 233 -9.05 -8.53 -19.93
C ALA A 233 -7.80 -9.46 -19.93
N SER A 234 -6.98 -9.42 -18.87
CA SER A 234 -5.83 -10.30 -18.72
C SER A 234 -6.25 -11.69 -18.23
N GLU A 235 -5.47 -12.72 -18.58
CA GLU A 235 -5.69 -14.08 -18.07
C GLU A 235 -5.29 -14.16 -16.59
N PHE A 236 -6.08 -14.84 -15.79
CA PHE A 236 -5.80 -15.16 -14.39
C PHE A 236 -6.46 -16.50 -14.01
N GLU A 237 -5.97 -17.13 -12.96
CA GLU A 237 -6.60 -18.30 -12.35
C GLU A 237 -7.63 -17.79 -11.31
N PRO A 238 -8.92 -18.14 -11.45
CA PRO A 238 -9.92 -17.71 -10.48
C PRO A 238 -9.78 -18.52 -9.19
N ILE A 239 -9.85 -17.82 -8.02
CA ILE A 239 -9.98 -18.48 -6.72
C ILE A 239 -11.39 -18.26 -6.18
N GLU A 240 -12.09 -19.38 -5.88
CA GLU A 240 -13.47 -19.33 -5.44
C GLU A 240 -13.60 -19.06 -3.92
N ARG A 241 -14.75 -18.55 -3.51
CA ARG A 241 -15.04 -18.37 -2.09
C ARG A 241 -14.88 -19.68 -1.30
N ASN A 242 -14.15 -19.62 -0.19
CA ASN A 242 -13.79 -20.75 0.68
C ASN A 242 -12.89 -21.81 0.01
N GLU A 243 -12.39 -21.55 -1.17
CA GLU A 243 -11.33 -22.35 -1.75
C GLU A 243 -10.02 -22.11 -0.99
N THR A 244 -9.21 -23.16 -0.88
CA THR A 244 -7.86 -23.08 -0.33
C THR A 244 -6.87 -23.28 -1.45
N LEU A 245 -6.05 -22.27 -1.71
CA LEU A 245 -4.89 -22.36 -2.55
C LEU A 245 -3.78 -23.05 -1.75
N ASP A 246 -3.35 -24.24 -2.20
CA ASP A 246 -2.15 -24.92 -1.71
C ASP A 246 -0.98 -24.64 -2.68
N ALA A 247 -0.01 -23.90 -2.21
CA ALA A 247 1.19 -23.58 -2.98
C ALA A 247 2.43 -24.21 -2.33
N GLY A 248 2.42 -25.53 -2.18
CA GLY A 248 3.59 -26.29 -1.72
C GLY A 248 3.92 -26.11 -0.25
N GLY A 249 2.92 -26.06 0.61
CA GLY A 249 3.04 -25.90 2.07
C GLY A 249 2.64 -24.52 2.57
N VAL A 250 2.13 -23.67 1.69
CA VAL A 250 1.42 -22.43 2.02
C VAL A 250 -0.05 -22.59 1.68
N ASP A 251 -0.90 -22.62 2.70
CA ASP A 251 -2.35 -22.70 2.57
C ASP A 251 -2.98 -21.33 2.72
N LEU A 252 -3.60 -20.80 1.65
CA LEU A 252 -4.37 -19.57 1.67
C LEU A 252 -5.84 -19.86 1.42
N LYS A 253 -6.70 -19.64 2.39
CA LYS A 253 -8.14 -19.80 2.21
C LYS A 253 -8.79 -18.46 1.83
N ALA A 254 -9.40 -18.43 0.65
CA ALA A 254 -10.11 -17.26 0.15
C ALA A 254 -11.44 -17.04 0.91
N LEU A 255 -11.58 -15.87 1.50
CA LEU A 255 -12.80 -15.39 2.14
C LEU A 255 -13.37 -14.26 1.27
N ALA A 256 -14.57 -14.43 0.69
CA ALA A 256 -15.19 -13.33 -0.03
C ALA A 256 -15.55 -12.20 0.94
N THR A 257 -15.00 -11.01 0.71
CA THR A 257 -15.21 -9.81 1.52
C THR A 257 -15.55 -8.60 0.65
N PRO A 258 -16.64 -8.67 -0.16
CA PRO A 258 -17.05 -7.55 -1.00
C PRO A 258 -17.49 -6.35 -0.16
N GLY A 259 -17.36 -5.16 -0.75
CA GLY A 259 -17.79 -3.90 -0.14
C GLY A 259 -16.92 -2.73 -0.53
N HIS A 260 -15.60 -2.78 -0.30
CA HIS A 260 -14.66 -1.86 -0.91
C HIS A 260 -14.70 -1.99 -2.44
N THR A 261 -14.61 -3.21 -2.93
CA THR A 261 -14.93 -3.61 -4.30
C THR A 261 -15.84 -4.83 -4.30
N ASP A 262 -16.53 -5.11 -5.42
CA ASP A 262 -17.42 -6.27 -5.53
C ASP A 262 -16.64 -7.58 -5.67
N ASP A 263 -15.41 -7.52 -6.14
CA ASP A 263 -14.49 -8.65 -6.27
C ASP A 263 -13.63 -8.89 -5.03
N GLY A 264 -13.73 -8.05 -3.99
CA GLY A 264 -12.89 -8.10 -2.81
C GLY A 264 -12.87 -9.46 -2.12
N ALA A 265 -11.67 -9.94 -1.84
CA ALA A 265 -11.41 -11.13 -1.02
C ALA A 265 -10.34 -10.85 0.03
N SER A 266 -10.45 -11.56 1.14
CA SER A 266 -9.40 -11.64 2.16
C SER A 266 -8.83 -13.05 2.17
N TYR A 267 -7.57 -13.21 2.55
CA TYR A 267 -6.93 -14.53 2.57
C TYR A 267 -6.53 -14.92 3.98
N LEU A 268 -7.14 -16.00 4.48
CA LEU A 268 -6.79 -16.57 5.79
C LEU A 268 -5.55 -17.47 5.62
N VAL A 269 -4.51 -17.18 6.38
CA VAL A 269 -3.25 -17.90 6.42
C VAL A 269 -3.29 -18.89 7.57
N GLY A 270 -3.72 -20.11 7.29
CA GLY A 270 -4.00 -21.09 8.33
C GLY A 270 -5.03 -20.58 9.34
N ASP A 271 -4.68 -20.62 10.62
CA ASP A 271 -5.44 -20.05 11.75
C ASP A 271 -4.74 -18.85 12.41
N ALA A 272 -3.67 -18.34 11.78
CA ALA A 272 -2.77 -17.35 12.39
C ALA A 272 -3.07 -15.91 11.98
N ALA A 273 -3.32 -15.67 10.69
CA ALA A 273 -3.49 -14.32 10.16
C ALA A 273 -4.55 -14.26 9.06
N VAL A 274 -5.11 -13.08 8.84
CA VAL A 274 -5.98 -12.78 7.70
C VAL A 274 -5.45 -11.53 6.99
N LEU A 275 -5.16 -11.67 5.69
CA LEU A 275 -4.77 -10.59 4.80
C LEU A 275 -6.05 -9.97 4.27
N THR A 276 -6.38 -8.77 4.71
CA THR A 276 -7.72 -8.19 4.52
C THR A 276 -7.84 -7.30 3.29
N GLY A 277 -6.73 -7.07 2.57
CA GLY A 277 -6.71 -6.06 1.52
C GLY A 277 -7.29 -4.76 2.03
N ASP A 278 -8.18 -4.16 1.25
CA ASP A 278 -8.82 -2.89 1.58
C ASP A 278 -10.21 -3.04 2.23
N THR A 279 -10.46 -4.18 2.90
CA THR A 279 -11.72 -4.41 3.62
C THR A 279 -11.65 -3.89 5.07
N LEU A 280 -10.58 -4.22 5.80
CA LEU A 280 -10.37 -3.85 7.19
C LEU A 280 -8.93 -3.38 7.38
N PHE A 281 -8.74 -2.20 7.94
CA PHE A 281 -7.45 -1.62 8.31
C PHE A 281 -7.23 -1.72 9.83
N THR A 282 -6.12 -1.16 10.31
CA THR A 282 -5.80 -1.20 11.75
C THR A 282 -6.66 -0.25 12.58
N ASP A 283 -7.17 0.82 11.96
CA ASP A 283 -7.89 1.92 12.61
C ASP A 283 -9.20 2.32 11.89
N SER A 284 -9.49 1.71 10.75
CA SER A 284 -10.61 2.08 9.88
C SER A 284 -11.05 0.92 8.99
N VAL A 285 -11.94 1.19 8.06
CA VAL A 285 -12.44 0.25 7.06
C VAL A 285 -12.34 0.84 5.65
N GLY A 286 -12.45 0.01 4.63
CA GLY A 286 -12.38 0.43 3.25
C GLY A 286 -13.52 1.38 2.82
N ARG A 287 -13.22 2.31 1.94
CA ARG A 287 -14.22 3.14 1.26
C ARG A 287 -15.00 2.31 0.24
N THR A 288 -16.18 2.78 -0.19
CA THR A 288 -17.14 1.91 -0.89
C THR A 288 -17.62 2.44 -2.25
N GLU A 289 -17.00 3.51 -2.78
CA GLU A 289 -17.51 4.18 -3.99
C GLU A 289 -16.53 4.22 -5.17
N LEU A 290 -15.31 3.68 -5.05
CA LEU A 290 -14.31 3.80 -6.11
C LEU A 290 -14.62 2.99 -7.37
N GLN A 291 -15.35 1.89 -7.25
CA GLN A 291 -15.71 1.07 -8.41
C GLN A 291 -16.89 1.62 -9.22
N PHE A 292 -17.57 2.66 -8.73
CA PHE A 292 -18.69 3.27 -9.39
C PHE A 292 -18.25 4.55 -10.10
N SER A 293 -18.63 4.72 -11.39
CA SER A 293 -18.42 5.97 -12.10
C SER A 293 -19.24 7.10 -11.47
N ALA A 294 -18.78 8.34 -11.63
CA ALA A 294 -19.51 9.52 -11.13
C ALA A 294 -20.93 9.64 -11.73
N ASP A 295 -21.17 9.02 -12.91
CA ASP A 295 -22.46 8.98 -13.58
C ASP A 295 -23.42 7.91 -13.01
N ASP A 296 -22.91 6.92 -12.26
CA ASP A 296 -23.73 5.90 -11.55
C ASP A 296 -24.36 6.43 -10.26
N GLY A 297 -23.96 7.62 -9.83
CA GLY A 297 -24.64 8.43 -8.83
C GLY A 297 -25.93 8.98 -9.38
N GLY A 298 -26.85 8.09 -9.78
CA GLY A 298 -28.18 8.46 -10.27
C GLY A 298 -28.82 9.44 -9.32
N GLU A 299 -29.25 10.60 -9.83
CA GLU A 299 -30.17 11.51 -9.15
C GLU A 299 -31.26 10.64 -8.51
N GLY A 300 -31.13 10.44 -7.19
CA GLY A 300 -32.15 9.76 -6.42
C GLY A 300 -33.45 10.49 -6.61
N GLY A 301 -34.26 10.00 -7.54
CA GLY A 301 -35.64 10.42 -7.64
C GLY A 301 -36.28 10.25 -6.28
N ALA A 302 -36.72 11.36 -5.70
CA ALA A 302 -37.49 11.40 -4.49
C ALA A 302 -38.84 10.70 -4.72
N ASP A 303 -38.84 9.36 -4.71
CA ASP A 303 -40.05 8.57 -4.53
C ASP A 303 -39.71 7.14 -4.07
N GLY A 304 -39.91 6.90 -2.79
CA GLY A 304 -40.32 5.59 -2.28
C GLY A 304 -39.25 4.53 -2.01
N GLY A 305 -38.58 4.57 -0.85
CA GLY A 305 -38.41 3.42 0.03
C GLY A 305 -37.85 2.11 -0.53
N GLY A 306 -36.71 2.13 -1.18
CA GLY A 306 -35.93 0.94 -1.48
C GLY A 306 -34.48 1.37 -1.71
N VAL A 307 -33.58 0.92 -0.84
CA VAL A 307 -32.14 1.01 -1.10
C VAL A 307 -31.89 0.22 -2.38
N SER A 308 -31.57 0.89 -3.49
CA SER A 308 -31.11 0.19 -4.67
C SER A 308 -29.84 -0.57 -4.28
N ASP A 309 -29.74 -1.86 -4.60
CA ASP A 309 -28.59 -2.74 -4.36
C ASP A 309 -27.28 -2.24 -4.99
N GLY A 310 -27.32 -1.14 -5.74
CA GLY A 310 -26.20 -0.48 -6.42
C GLY A 310 -25.75 0.83 -5.75
N GLY A 311 -24.53 1.26 -6.03
CA GLY A 311 -23.94 2.48 -5.50
C GLY A 311 -23.27 2.33 -4.13
N ALA A 312 -22.71 3.44 -3.61
CA ALA A 312 -21.90 3.46 -2.39
C ALA A 312 -22.63 2.89 -1.16
N ALA A 313 -23.94 3.15 -1.00
CA ALA A 313 -24.71 2.65 0.14
C ALA A 313 -24.90 1.12 0.09
N GLY A 314 -25.17 0.55 -1.11
CA GLY A 314 -25.24 -0.90 -1.26
C GLY A 314 -23.88 -1.56 -1.02
N ALA A 315 -22.80 -0.95 -1.48
CA ALA A 315 -21.43 -1.41 -1.22
C ALA A 315 -21.09 -1.31 0.27
N ALA A 316 -21.47 -0.23 0.97
CA ALA A 316 -21.29 -0.10 2.42
C ALA A 316 -22.06 -1.19 3.19
N ARG A 317 -23.26 -1.58 2.74
CA ARG A 317 -23.99 -2.68 3.33
C ARG A 317 -23.25 -4.02 3.16
N ARG A 318 -22.72 -4.29 1.94
CA ARG A 318 -21.90 -5.49 1.71
C ARG A 318 -20.63 -5.49 2.56
N LEU A 319 -19.98 -4.32 2.69
CA LEU A 319 -18.82 -4.17 3.56
C LEU A 319 -19.16 -4.52 5.01
N TYR A 320 -20.28 -4.01 5.55
CA TYR A 320 -20.77 -4.36 6.87
C TYR A 320 -20.94 -5.88 7.04
N ASP A 321 -21.61 -6.54 6.08
CA ASP A 321 -21.82 -7.97 6.10
C ASP A 321 -20.50 -8.76 6.03
N SER A 322 -19.54 -8.30 5.23
CA SER A 322 -18.19 -8.87 5.13
C SER A 322 -17.40 -8.74 6.43
N LEU A 323 -17.45 -7.57 7.06
CA LEU A 323 -16.80 -7.31 8.34
C LEU A 323 -17.38 -8.20 9.43
N HIS A 324 -18.69 -8.11 9.67
CA HIS A 324 -19.34 -8.79 10.81
C HIS A 324 -19.56 -10.28 10.57
N GLY A 325 -19.90 -10.68 9.34
CA GLY A 325 -20.19 -12.08 9.00
C GLY A 325 -18.97 -12.93 8.68
N THR A 326 -17.83 -12.31 8.35
CA THR A 326 -16.65 -13.03 7.87
C THR A 326 -15.40 -12.72 8.69
N LEU A 327 -14.94 -11.46 8.73
CA LEU A 327 -13.67 -11.10 9.38
C LEU A 327 -13.76 -11.10 10.89
N LEU A 328 -14.72 -10.40 11.46
CA LEU A 328 -14.94 -10.36 12.92
C LEU A 328 -15.49 -11.68 13.49
N ALA A 329 -15.89 -12.63 12.65
CA ALA A 329 -16.24 -13.98 13.06
C ALA A 329 -15.01 -14.87 13.31
N GLN A 330 -13.81 -14.43 12.91
CA GLN A 330 -12.55 -15.13 13.21
C GLN A 330 -12.22 -15.02 14.71
N PRO A 331 -11.39 -15.94 15.25
CA PRO A 331 -10.95 -15.86 16.64
C PRO A 331 -10.21 -14.55 16.96
N ASP A 332 -10.37 -14.04 18.19
CA ASP A 332 -9.80 -12.75 18.62
C ASP A 332 -8.29 -12.62 18.44
N GLY A 333 -7.55 -13.72 18.51
CA GLY A 333 -6.09 -13.74 18.36
C GLY A 333 -5.60 -13.80 16.93
N VAL A 334 -6.48 -13.91 15.92
CA VAL A 334 -6.06 -13.90 14.51
C VAL A 334 -5.52 -12.52 14.16
N VAL A 335 -4.31 -12.48 13.58
CA VAL A 335 -3.65 -11.24 13.16
C VAL A 335 -4.32 -10.70 11.91
N VAL A 336 -4.70 -9.43 11.93
CA VAL A 336 -5.27 -8.69 10.80
C VAL A 336 -4.17 -7.93 10.09
N CYS A 337 -3.98 -8.22 8.81
CA CYS A 337 -2.96 -7.66 7.94
C CYS A 337 -3.63 -6.85 6.81
N PRO A 338 -3.65 -5.52 6.90
CA PRO A 338 -4.37 -4.66 5.95
C PRO A 338 -3.62 -4.45 4.63
N GLY A 339 -4.32 -3.98 3.58
CA GLY A 339 -3.70 -3.57 2.31
C GLY A 339 -2.99 -2.22 2.36
N HIS A 340 -3.30 -1.38 3.37
CA HIS A 340 -2.75 -0.03 3.47
C HIS A 340 -2.63 0.46 4.92
N PHE A 341 -1.74 1.44 5.12
CA PHE A 341 -1.79 2.39 6.21
C PHE A 341 -1.95 3.82 5.67
N ALA A 342 -2.45 4.73 6.50
CA ALA A 342 -2.68 6.11 6.07
C ALA A 342 -1.37 6.88 5.91
N VAL A 343 -1.22 7.57 4.77
CA VAL A 343 -0.18 8.58 4.54
C VAL A 343 -0.89 9.87 4.17
N ALA A 344 -0.69 10.91 4.95
CA ALA A 344 -1.29 12.22 4.68
C ALA A 344 -0.54 12.97 3.57
N ASN A 345 -1.16 14.03 3.03
CA ASN A 345 -0.52 14.86 2.00
C ASN A 345 0.81 15.47 2.46
N ASP A 346 0.96 15.74 3.76
CA ASP A 346 2.21 16.22 4.35
C ASP A 346 3.26 15.14 4.61
N GLY A 347 2.98 13.91 4.23
CA GLY A 347 3.86 12.76 4.40
C GLY A 347 3.83 12.14 5.80
N SER A 348 2.99 12.66 6.71
CA SER A 348 2.82 12.05 8.03
C SER A 348 2.04 10.73 7.94
N THR A 349 2.33 9.82 8.86
CA THR A 349 1.77 8.46 8.92
C THR A 349 1.03 8.20 10.24
N GLY A 350 0.68 9.26 10.97
CA GLY A 350 0.04 9.14 12.28
C GLY A 350 0.92 8.37 13.27
N GLU A 351 0.38 7.33 13.87
CA GLU A 351 1.11 6.47 14.83
C GLU A 351 1.90 5.35 14.15
N VAL A 352 1.77 5.17 12.83
CA VAL A 352 2.51 4.15 12.08
C VAL A 352 3.95 4.61 11.86
N GLU A 353 4.90 3.76 12.24
CA GLU A 353 6.32 3.93 11.92
C GLU A 353 6.65 3.09 10.67
N PRO A 354 6.90 3.70 9.49
CA PRO A 354 7.30 2.94 8.31
C PRO A 354 8.58 2.13 8.56
N GLY A 355 8.56 0.86 8.11
CA GLY A 355 9.60 -0.11 8.42
C GLY A 355 9.28 -1.02 9.60
N GLU A 356 8.36 -0.63 10.48
CA GLU A 356 7.78 -1.52 11.50
C GLU A 356 6.51 -2.20 10.98
N PRO A 357 6.18 -3.42 11.44
CA PRO A 357 5.02 -4.14 10.92
C PRO A 357 3.70 -3.47 11.31
N VAL A 358 2.83 -3.27 10.31
CA VAL A 358 1.48 -2.68 10.47
C VAL A 358 0.47 -3.81 10.54
N PHE A 359 -0.09 -4.04 11.71
CA PHE A 359 -1.08 -5.08 11.95
C PHE A 359 -1.90 -4.79 13.21
N THR A 360 -3.01 -5.49 13.35
CA THR A 360 -3.80 -5.57 14.59
C THR A 360 -4.27 -7.01 14.81
N THR A 361 -5.19 -7.25 15.72
CA THR A 361 -5.86 -8.53 15.88
C THR A 361 -7.37 -8.35 15.72
N VAL A 362 -8.07 -9.43 15.38
CA VAL A 362 -9.55 -9.38 15.27
C VAL A 362 -10.19 -8.88 16.57
N GLY A 363 -9.66 -9.28 17.73
CA GLY A 363 -10.17 -8.82 19.02
C GLY A 363 -9.92 -7.34 19.27
N ALA A 364 -8.73 -6.83 18.95
CA ALA A 364 -8.38 -5.41 19.08
C ALA A 364 -9.22 -4.56 18.10
N ALA A 365 -9.26 -4.93 16.82
CA ALA A 365 -10.08 -4.23 15.82
C ALA A 365 -11.53 -4.09 16.25
N ARG A 366 -12.15 -5.17 16.78
CA ARG A 366 -13.53 -5.16 17.27
C ARG A 366 -13.74 -4.18 18.43
N GLY A 367 -12.72 -3.97 19.29
CA GLY A 367 -12.81 -3.12 20.48
C GLY A 367 -12.38 -1.67 20.25
N GLU A 368 -11.56 -1.40 19.26
CA GLU A 368 -10.87 -0.12 19.08
C GLU A 368 -11.38 0.67 17.87
N ILE A 369 -11.95 0.01 16.86
CA ILE A 369 -12.48 0.68 15.67
C ILE A 369 -13.98 1.01 15.88
N ASP A 370 -14.28 2.25 16.21
CA ASP A 370 -15.62 2.72 16.60
C ASP A 370 -16.72 2.35 15.60
N VAL A 371 -16.44 2.46 14.31
CA VAL A 371 -17.42 2.18 13.24
C VAL A 371 -17.87 0.71 13.23
N LEU A 372 -17.06 -0.21 13.74
CA LEU A 372 -17.40 -1.63 13.85
C LEU A 372 -18.42 -1.91 14.99
N GLY A 373 -18.62 -0.96 15.89
CA GLY A 373 -19.63 -1.05 16.96
C GLY A 373 -21.03 -0.59 16.53
N LEU A 374 -21.18 0.00 15.34
CA LEU A 374 -22.46 0.53 14.84
C LEU A 374 -23.38 -0.60 14.36
N ASP A 375 -24.68 -0.35 14.36
CA ASP A 375 -25.59 -1.20 13.60
C ASP A 375 -25.47 -0.93 12.10
N ALA A 376 -26.08 -1.80 11.28
CA ALA A 376 -25.85 -1.77 9.85
C ALA A 376 -26.37 -0.49 9.16
N ASP A 377 -27.42 0.15 9.68
CA ASP A 377 -27.96 1.39 9.08
C ASP A 377 -27.10 2.60 9.45
N ASP A 378 -26.69 2.69 10.71
CA ASP A 378 -25.76 3.72 11.20
C ASP A 378 -24.37 3.58 10.56
N PHE A 379 -23.89 2.34 10.35
CA PHE A 379 -22.66 2.07 9.62
C PHE A 379 -22.72 2.61 8.18
N VAL A 380 -23.78 2.26 7.43
CA VAL A 380 -23.96 2.73 6.06
C VAL A 380 -24.01 4.26 5.99
N GLU A 381 -24.80 4.90 6.87
CA GLU A 381 -24.85 6.36 6.94
C GLU A 381 -23.48 6.95 7.21
N ARG A 382 -22.73 6.39 8.15
CA ARG A 382 -21.40 6.87 8.53
C ARG A 382 -20.41 6.76 7.37
N ILE A 383 -20.26 5.58 6.74
CA ILE A 383 -19.30 5.34 5.67
C ILE A 383 -19.62 6.18 4.44
N THR A 384 -20.89 6.38 4.10
CA THR A 384 -21.27 7.16 2.91
C THR A 384 -21.23 8.67 3.11
N ARG A 385 -21.24 9.16 4.35
CA ARG A 385 -21.21 10.59 4.66
C ARG A 385 -19.78 11.16 4.67
N THR A 386 -18.78 10.37 5.08
CA THR A 386 -17.39 10.79 5.30
C THR A 386 -16.44 10.22 4.25
N LEU A 387 -16.80 10.35 2.97
CA LEU A 387 -15.95 9.88 1.89
C LEU A 387 -14.80 10.88 1.65
N PRO A 388 -13.53 10.44 1.75
CA PRO A 388 -12.40 11.26 1.44
C PRO A 388 -12.32 11.56 -0.08
N GLU A 389 -11.50 12.52 -0.46
CA GLU A 389 -11.20 12.77 -1.87
C GLU A 389 -10.69 11.49 -2.53
N LYS A 390 -11.13 11.22 -3.78
CA LYS A 390 -10.73 10.00 -4.50
C LYS A 390 -9.23 9.99 -4.79
N PRO A 391 -8.59 8.80 -4.86
CA PRO A 391 -7.20 8.72 -5.29
C PRO A 391 -7.01 9.38 -6.66
N PRO A 392 -5.91 10.10 -6.89
CA PRO A 392 -5.62 10.64 -8.21
C PRO A 392 -5.58 9.50 -9.26
N ASN A 393 -6.12 9.77 -10.44
CA ASN A 393 -6.09 8.84 -11.58
C ASN A 393 -6.73 7.45 -11.33
N TYR A 394 -7.56 7.28 -10.30
CA TYR A 394 -8.10 5.97 -9.91
C TYR A 394 -8.78 5.21 -11.07
N GLU A 395 -9.48 5.90 -11.98
CA GLU A 395 -10.13 5.27 -13.15
C GLU A 395 -9.10 4.67 -14.12
N SER A 396 -8.02 5.40 -14.40
CA SER A 396 -6.91 4.91 -15.23
C SER A 396 -6.13 3.79 -14.56
N VAL A 397 -5.96 3.84 -13.23
CA VAL A 397 -5.34 2.75 -12.45
C VAL A 397 -6.19 1.49 -12.53
N ILE A 398 -7.51 1.59 -12.31
CA ILE A 398 -8.43 0.45 -12.46
C ILE A 398 -8.37 -0.11 -13.89
N ALA A 399 -8.40 0.75 -14.92
CA ALA A 399 -8.35 0.32 -16.33
C ALA A 399 -7.02 -0.42 -16.63
N ALA A 400 -5.90 0.05 -16.07
CA ALA A 400 -4.60 -0.61 -16.22
C ALA A 400 -4.58 -1.97 -15.50
N ASN A 401 -5.06 -2.05 -14.26
CA ASN A 401 -5.09 -3.29 -13.47
C ASN A 401 -6.06 -4.33 -14.03
N ARG A 402 -7.08 -3.90 -14.75
CA ARG A 402 -7.97 -4.76 -15.55
C ARG A 402 -7.34 -5.23 -16.86
N GLY A 403 -6.18 -4.70 -17.26
CA GLY A 403 -5.53 -5.00 -18.54
C GLY A 403 -6.24 -4.37 -19.75
N VAL A 404 -7.14 -3.40 -19.55
CA VAL A 404 -7.86 -2.69 -20.62
C VAL A 404 -7.00 -1.57 -21.20
N GLU A 405 -6.21 -0.92 -20.36
CA GLU A 405 -5.26 0.12 -20.73
C GLU A 405 -3.86 -0.27 -20.22
N SER A 406 -2.83 0.37 -20.75
CA SER A 406 -1.47 0.22 -20.24
C SER A 406 -0.79 1.59 -20.27
N PRO A 407 -0.04 1.96 -19.22
CA PRO A 407 0.81 3.14 -19.26
C PRO A 407 1.74 3.09 -20.47
N ALA A 408 1.96 4.24 -21.11
CA ALA A 408 2.77 4.31 -22.33
C ALA A 408 4.25 3.94 -22.11
N ASP A 409 4.76 4.25 -20.91
CA ASP A 409 6.12 3.98 -20.45
C ASP A 409 6.19 4.05 -18.92
N GLU A 410 7.37 3.77 -18.37
CA GLU A 410 7.63 3.84 -16.93
C GLU A 410 7.33 5.23 -16.33
N THR A 411 7.58 6.29 -17.07
CA THR A 411 7.24 7.65 -16.63
C THR A 411 5.75 7.84 -16.44
N ALA A 412 4.95 7.37 -17.39
CA ALA A 412 3.50 7.42 -17.31
C ALA A 412 2.97 6.55 -16.15
N ALA A 413 3.56 5.37 -15.92
CA ALA A 413 3.22 4.52 -14.79
C ALA A 413 3.47 5.21 -13.45
N ILE A 414 4.62 5.85 -13.27
CA ILE A 414 4.94 6.62 -12.07
C ILE A 414 3.94 7.78 -11.88
N GLU A 415 3.61 8.49 -12.95
CA GLU A 415 2.70 9.65 -12.89
C GLU A 415 1.27 9.26 -12.53
N LEU A 416 0.81 8.05 -12.88
CA LEU A 416 -0.48 7.52 -12.46
C LEU A 416 -0.56 7.28 -10.94
N GLU A 417 0.56 6.94 -10.32
CA GLU A 417 0.63 6.56 -8.90
C GLU A 417 1.14 7.68 -7.98
N LEU A 418 1.40 8.90 -8.48
CA LEU A 418 1.85 10.00 -7.63
C LEU A 418 0.78 10.40 -6.63
N GLY A 419 1.20 10.53 -5.37
CA GLY A 419 0.33 10.87 -4.25
C GLY A 419 0.11 9.69 -3.28
N PRO A 420 -0.44 9.96 -2.09
CA PRO A 420 -0.75 8.93 -1.12
C PRO A 420 -1.91 8.06 -1.60
N ASN A 421 -2.05 6.85 -1.01
CA ASN A 421 -3.29 6.09 -1.17
C ASN A 421 -4.44 6.82 -0.44
N ARG A 422 -5.69 6.50 -0.81
CA ARG A 422 -6.89 7.04 -0.18
C ARG A 422 -7.97 5.97 -0.12
N CYS A 423 -7.60 4.74 0.23
CA CYS A 423 -8.51 3.58 0.24
C CYS A 423 -9.28 3.43 1.54
N ALA A 424 -8.82 4.03 2.63
CA ALA A 424 -9.53 4.04 3.91
C ALA A 424 -10.67 5.08 3.92
N ALA A 425 -11.76 4.76 4.63
CA ALA A 425 -12.72 5.77 5.06
C ALA A 425 -12.05 6.65 6.13
N GLU A 426 -12.25 7.97 6.08
CA GLU A 426 -11.64 8.86 7.08
C GLU A 426 -12.15 8.53 8.49
N PRO A 427 -11.25 8.40 9.49
CA PRO A 427 -11.66 8.38 10.88
C PRO A 427 -12.33 9.72 11.23
N ASP A 428 -13.25 9.73 12.19
CA ASP A 428 -13.88 10.97 12.65
C ASP A 428 -12.80 11.95 13.13
N ALA A 429 -12.69 13.08 12.47
CA ALA A 429 -12.14 14.25 13.11
C ALA A 429 -13.11 14.56 14.27
N GLY A 430 -12.72 14.14 15.48
CA GLY A 430 -13.55 14.29 16.68
C GLY A 430 -14.18 15.68 16.69
N SER A 431 -15.48 15.77 16.89
CA SER A 431 -16.16 17.04 17.13
C SER A 431 -15.30 17.86 18.11
N PRO A 432 -15.00 19.12 17.80
CA PRO A 432 -14.33 19.95 18.78
C PRO A 432 -15.15 19.85 20.05
N ALA A 433 -14.48 19.47 21.15
CA ALA A 433 -15.11 19.46 22.46
C ALA A 433 -15.76 20.84 22.64
N ASP A 434 -17.08 20.85 22.86
CA ASP A 434 -17.79 22.04 23.28
C ASP A 434 -17.12 22.53 24.58
N ASP A 435 -16.24 23.52 24.46
CA ASP A 435 -15.75 24.29 25.59
C ASP A 435 -16.95 25.12 26.11
N ASP A 436 -17.60 24.63 27.16
CA ASP A 436 -18.47 25.41 28.05
C ASP A 436 -17.65 26.11 29.13
#